data_d731f028314f5cfc01c7c303aa9fec75
#
_entry.id   d731f028314f5cfc01c7c303aa9fec75
#
_cell.length_a   1.000
_cell.length_b   1.000
_cell.length_c   1.000
_cell.angle_alpha   90.00
_cell.angle_beta   90.00
_cell.angle_gamma   90.00
#
_symmetry.space_group_name_H-M   'P 1'
#
loop_
_entity.id
_entity.type
_entity.pdbx_description
1 polymer ?
#
loop_
_entity_poly.entity_id
_entity_poly.type
_entity_poly.pdbx_seq_one_letter_code
_entity_poly.pdbx_strand_id
1 'polypeptide(L)'
;TNYVVSVIGRRVNVNAVFDHPDGVVQDFALVISSGDDSELEAPFELEPLETPLPPVFPPLIAVTNGIPRLEDRVGANAPLLGTTNGLAQQWQFYTFTNSLPSTNDVGFTNGPNVAFVTFLPPELGKPRVSEADIDLYVSRDAGLLDLDEGVVSAAAKSLNQGGTEVVLFENQPLGDDVVYYVGVKSEDHQGAQYAMVGLSQEEPFDFTDQNGNRVFRGIPLNQGIIPDGTPGSPGAGLGIAIGNPLNGLTVQSVVVEQTVFHEDIGDLLGSISHNGVSAVLNNHTLLSPQGSSIFLDGLYDDFGVFPNSIPSDGPGNLINFIGENGVGVWLMTMVDNALSQTGRLSGFRVVATPNQLLDENGLFATVQAESFRYFFVEVPPDASAFTVNLTEFNLPLDLFLRLEELPTQTIFDKRALGVEGENIVTLTMTPRDIPPLNAGRYFIGVYNPNPVAVDFRLTFNIERNLIIDSEQPFFPDELELPILDFAQTDSDIFVADSRRVAEAKIGLRIDHPRLSDLSMHLVSPQGTRVL
;
A
#
# COMPACT_ATOMS: atom_id res chain seq x y z
N THR A 1 -9.38 49.62 8.74
CA THR A 1 -9.68 48.21 9.07
C THR A 1 -8.57 47.35 8.46
N ASN A 2 -7.90 46.55 9.29
CA ASN A 2 -6.86 45.63 8.82
C ASN A 2 -7.51 44.31 8.51
N TYR A 3 -7.25 43.78 7.34
CA TYR A 3 -7.66 42.43 6.93
C TYR A 3 -6.43 41.53 7.00
N VAL A 4 -6.61 40.31 7.53
CA VAL A 4 -5.59 39.29 7.53
C VAL A 4 -6.07 38.18 6.60
N VAL A 5 -5.26 37.83 5.63
CA VAL A 5 -5.52 36.74 4.69
C VAL A 5 -4.52 35.63 5.00
N SER A 6 -5.03 34.43 5.22
CA SER A 6 -4.20 33.25 5.44
C SER A 6 -4.45 32.25 4.32
N VAL A 7 -3.39 31.71 3.76
CA VAL A 7 -3.43 30.62 2.79
C VAL A 7 -2.89 29.39 3.49
N ILE A 8 -3.68 28.33 3.52
CA ILE A 8 -3.33 27.08 4.20
C ILE A 8 -3.28 25.97 3.14
N GLY A 9 -2.11 25.36 2.94
CA GLY A 9 -1.98 24.16 2.14
C GLY A 9 -2.59 22.98 2.90
N ARG A 10 -3.71 22.46 2.44
CA ARG A 10 -4.36 21.27 3.01
C ARG A 10 -3.64 19.98 2.63
N ARG A 11 -3.20 19.91 1.38
CA ARG A 11 -2.37 18.83 0.84
C ARG A 11 -1.37 19.47 -0.10
N VAL A 12 -0.11 19.33 0.21
CA VAL A 12 0.98 19.62 -0.71
C VAL A 12 1.69 18.29 -0.92
N ASN A 13 1.15 17.48 -1.84
CA ASN A 13 1.57 16.10 -2.06
C ASN A 13 2.79 16.02 -2.97
N VAL A 14 2.96 17.01 -3.84
CA VAL A 14 4.03 17.06 -4.84
C VAL A 14 4.69 18.43 -4.77
N ASN A 15 6.01 18.42 -4.91
CA ASN A 15 6.78 19.65 -4.99
C ASN A 15 6.49 20.34 -6.33
N ALA A 16 5.82 21.47 -6.32
CA ALA A 16 5.61 22.29 -7.53
C ALA A 16 6.93 22.88 -8.05
N VAL A 17 7.92 23.01 -7.17
CA VAL A 17 9.28 23.41 -7.49
C VAL A 17 10.21 22.24 -7.19
N PHE A 18 10.72 21.61 -8.24
CA PHE A 18 11.63 20.48 -8.13
C PHE A 18 12.90 20.87 -7.35
N ASP A 19 13.33 20.04 -6.40
CA ASP A 19 14.52 20.25 -5.54
C ASP A 19 14.48 21.54 -4.69
N HIS A 20 13.30 21.99 -4.23
CA HIS A 20 13.25 23.14 -3.34
C HIS A 20 13.86 22.80 -1.97
N PRO A 21 14.78 23.64 -1.43
CA PRO A 21 15.53 23.33 -0.21
C PRO A 21 14.65 23.20 1.05
N ASP A 22 13.46 23.79 1.04
CA ASP A 22 12.51 23.77 2.17
C ASP A 22 11.52 22.59 2.10
N GLY A 23 11.72 21.64 1.19
CA GLY A 23 10.89 20.46 1.06
C GLY A 23 9.71 20.66 0.09
N VAL A 24 8.55 20.07 0.40
CA VAL A 24 7.36 20.12 -0.46
C VAL A 24 6.75 21.51 -0.43
N VAL A 25 6.78 22.21 -1.55
CA VAL A 25 6.34 23.60 -1.71
C VAL A 25 5.32 23.69 -2.84
N GLN A 26 4.24 24.40 -2.61
CA GLN A 26 3.21 24.69 -3.60
C GLN A 26 3.15 26.19 -3.88
N ASP A 27 3.35 26.58 -5.13
CA ASP A 27 3.14 27.95 -5.57
C ASP A 27 1.64 28.25 -5.68
N PHE A 28 1.25 29.44 -5.29
CA PHE A 28 -0.11 29.91 -5.46
C PHE A 28 -0.11 31.38 -5.88
N ALA A 29 -1.18 31.81 -6.53
CA ALA A 29 -1.44 33.22 -6.84
C ALA A 29 -2.57 33.73 -5.94
N LEU A 30 -2.35 34.85 -5.29
CA LEU A 30 -3.36 35.52 -4.48
C LEU A 30 -3.68 36.87 -5.09
N VAL A 31 -4.95 37.10 -5.43
CA VAL A 31 -5.45 38.40 -5.86
C VAL A 31 -6.38 38.93 -4.79
N ILE A 32 -6.10 40.13 -4.30
CA ILE A 32 -6.95 40.85 -3.36
C ILE A 32 -7.42 42.12 -4.06
N SER A 33 -8.72 42.27 -4.17
CA SER A 33 -9.34 43.48 -4.69
C SER A 33 -10.21 44.12 -3.63
N SER A 34 -10.28 45.44 -3.65
CA SER A 34 -11.22 46.20 -2.82
C SER A 34 -11.86 47.32 -3.65
N GLY A 35 -13.16 47.44 -3.60
CA GLY A 35 -13.93 48.48 -4.26
C GLY A 35 -15.22 48.73 -3.49
N ASP A 36 -16.02 49.71 -3.87
CA ASP A 36 -17.39 49.83 -3.40
C ASP A 36 -18.33 49.00 -4.32
N ASP A 37 -19.55 48.73 -3.82
CA ASP A 37 -20.52 47.88 -4.53
C ASP A 37 -20.90 48.41 -5.93
N SER A 38 -20.65 49.68 -6.22
CA SER A 38 -20.96 50.29 -7.50
C SER A 38 -19.89 50.00 -8.59
N GLU A 39 -18.68 49.61 -8.17
CA GLU A 39 -17.60 49.22 -9.08
C GLU A 39 -17.53 47.70 -9.35
N LEU A 40 -18.22 46.91 -8.53
CA LEU A 40 -18.31 45.44 -8.67
C LEU A 40 -19.39 45.00 -9.70
N GLU A 41 -20.22 45.95 -10.19
CA GLU A 41 -21.26 45.62 -11.19
C GLU A 41 -20.76 45.46 -12.64
N ALA A 42 -19.48 45.68 -12.90
CA ALA A 42 -18.92 45.19 -14.15
C ALA A 42 -18.47 43.74 -13.94
N PRO A 43 -19.21 42.75 -14.42
CA PRO A 43 -18.61 41.43 -14.53
C PRO A 43 -17.33 41.61 -15.35
N PHE A 44 -16.23 41.02 -14.86
CA PHE A 44 -15.05 40.83 -15.71
C PHE A 44 -15.56 39.99 -16.88
N GLU A 45 -16.12 40.68 -17.90
CA GLU A 45 -16.34 40.04 -19.19
C GLU A 45 -14.94 39.76 -19.73
N LEU A 46 -14.44 38.56 -19.38
CA LEU A 46 -13.47 37.93 -20.26
C LEU A 46 -14.12 37.98 -21.64
N GLU A 47 -13.65 38.87 -22.50
CA GLU A 47 -14.03 38.84 -23.91
C GLU A 47 -13.96 37.39 -24.34
N PRO A 48 -15.05 36.75 -24.75
CA PRO A 48 -14.99 35.37 -25.17
C PRO A 48 -13.94 35.32 -26.25
N LEU A 49 -12.86 34.55 -26.03
CA LEU A 49 -11.90 34.25 -27.08
C LEU A 49 -12.71 33.87 -28.30
N GLU A 50 -12.65 34.69 -29.36
CA GLU A 50 -13.53 34.63 -30.56
C GLU A 50 -13.53 33.26 -31.25
N THR A 51 -12.59 32.39 -30.87
CA THR A 51 -12.61 30.94 -31.15
C THR A 51 -11.98 30.22 -29.99
N PRO A 52 -12.67 29.27 -29.31
CA PRO A 52 -12.02 28.39 -28.36
C PRO A 52 -10.88 27.68 -29.11
N LEU A 53 -9.65 27.87 -28.62
CA LEU A 53 -8.53 27.10 -29.12
C LEU A 53 -8.87 25.60 -28.97
N PRO A 54 -8.64 24.80 -30.02
CA PRO A 54 -8.91 23.37 -29.91
C PRO A 54 -8.10 22.80 -28.72
N PRO A 55 -8.66 21.86 -27.96
CA PRO A 55 -7.96 21.26 -26.85
C PRO A 55 -6.64 20.67 -27.33
N VAL A 56 -5.54 21.06 -26.69
CA VAL A 56 -4.22 20.48 -26.95
C VAL A 56 -4.07 19.28 -26.04
N PHE A 57 -4.31 18.10 -26.57
CA PHE A 57 -4.06 16.86 -25.86
C PHE A 57 -2.55 16.58 -25.79
N PRO A 58 -2.06 16.00 -24.68
CA PRO A 58 -0.69 15.54 -24.62
C PRO A 58 -0.44 14.46 -25.68
N PRO A 59 0.83 14.31 -26.15
CA PRO A 59 1.14 13.31 -27.17
C PRO A 59 0.82 11.90 -26.64
N LEU A 60 0.22 11.10 -27.49
CA LEU A 60 -0.05 9.70 -27.22
C LEU A 60 1.27 8.91 -27.16
N ILE A 61 1.50 8.19 -26.08
CA ILE A 61 2.73 7.44 -25.83
C ILE A 61 2.46 5.94 -25.96
N ALA A 62 3.24 5.23 -26.77
CA ALA A 62 3.18 3.79 -26.84
C ALA A 62 3.97 3.15 -25.67
N VAL A 63 3.35 2.20 -24.98
CA VAL A 63 3.95 1.45 -23.88
C VAL A 63 4.26 0.04 -24.36
N THR A 64 5.43 -0.45 -23.99
CA THR A 64 5.91 -1.80 -24.32
C THR A 64 5.75 -2.72 -23.12
N ASN A 65 5.33 -3.96 -23.34
CA ASN A 65 5.14 -4.96 -22.29
C ASN A 65 6.37 -5.09 -21.38
N GLY A 66 6.18 -4.90 -20.08
CA GLY A 66 7.21 -5.04 -19.05
C GLY A 66 8.31 -3.97 -19.05
N ILE A 67 8.23 -2.94 -19.90
CA ILE A 67 9.18 -1.84 -19.92
C ILE A 67 8.58 -0.64 -19.19
N PRO A 68 9.07 -0.30 -17.99
CA PRO A 68 8.52 0.80 -17.22
C PRO A 68 8.97 2.16 -17.78
N ARG A 69 8.11 3.13 -17.62
CA ARG A 69 8.40 4.55 -17.80
C ARG A 69 8.48 5.17 -16.40
N LEU A 70 9.64 5.66 -16.00
CA LEU A 70 9.90 6.00 -14.59
C LEU A 70 9.69 7.48 -14.23
N GLU A 71 9.58 8.36 -15.23
CA GLU A 71 9.58 9.83 -15.00
C GLU A 71 8.48 10.53 -15.79
N ASP A 72 7.35 9.88 -15.97
CA ASP A 72 6.22 10.50 -16.66
C ASP A 72 5.53 11.51 -15.73
N ARG A 73 4.88 12.48 -16.31
CA ARG A 73 4.24 13.60 -15.58
C ARG A 73 2.84 13.86 -16.11
N VAL A 74 1.97 14.28 -15.19
CA VAL A 74 0.61 14.70 -15.49
C VAL A 74 0.27 15.94 -14.67
N GLY A 75 -0.61 16.80 -15.18
CA GLY A 75 -1.10 17.99 -14.47
C GLY A 75 -0.13 19.15 -14.34
N ALA A 76 1.11 19.06 -14.87
CA ALA A 76 2.19 20.02 -14.64
C ALA A 76 1.89 21.49 -15.03
N ASN A 77 0.85 21.75 -15.80
CA ASN A 77 0.44 23.10 -16.22
C ASN A 77 -1.09 23.21 -16.33
N ALA A 78 -1.83 22.40 -15.59
CA ALA A 78 -3.29 22.44 -15.62
C ALA A 78 -3.78 23.79 -15.07
N PRO A 79 -4.55 24.57 -15.80
CA PRO A 79 -5.13 25.79 -15.27
C PRO A 79 -6.19 25.43 -14.22
N LEU A 80 -6.22 26.17 -13.13
CA LEU A 80 -7.14 25.98 -11.98
C LEU A 80 -8.63 26.18 -12.33
N LEU A 81 -8.94 26.75 -13.49
CA LEU A 81 -10.30 27.04 -13.91
C LEU A 81 -10.69 26.16 -15.09
N GLY A 82 -11.80 25.45 -14.97
CA GLY A 82 -12.33 24.46 -15.88
C GLY A 82 -12.67 24.96 -17.30
N THR A 83 -11.63 25.38 -18.03
CA THR A 83 -11.71 25.52 -19.48
C THR A 83 -11.47 24.14 -20.09
N THR A 84 -12.04 23.87 -21.26
CA THR A 84 -11.82 22.61 -22.02
C THR A 84 -10.33 22.26 -22.17
N ASN A 85 -9.48 23.26 -22.26
CA ASN A 85 -8.03 23.08 -22.34
C ASN A 85 -7.42 22.61 -21.01
N GLY A 86 -7.95 23.06 -19.88
CA GLY A 86 -7.50 22.63 -18.56
C GLY A 86 -7.77 21.16 -18.27
N LEU A 87 -8.92 20.66 -18.70
CA LEU A 87 -9.26 19.24 -18.55
C LEU A 87 -8.27 18.35 -19.32
N ALA A 88 -7.92 18.71 -20.55
CA ALA A 88 -6.97 17.93 -21.35
C ALA A 88 -5.55 17.91 -20.74
N GLN A 89 -5.13 18.99 -20.09
CA GLN A 89 -3.81 19.05 -19.44
C GLN A 89 -3.71 18.24 -18.14
N GLN A 90 -4.84 17.86 -17.56
CA GLN A 90 -4.89 16.96 -16.39
C GLN A 90 -4.67 15.50 -16.76
N TRP A 91 -4.60 15.18 -18.04
CA TRP A 91 -4.50 13.82 -18.54
C TRP A 91 -3.20 13.60 -19.28
N GLN A 92 -2.63 12.40 -19.11
CA GLN A 92 -1.60 11.82 -19.95
C GLN A 92 -2.12 10.52 -20.54
N PHE A 93 -1.93 10.32 -21.86
CA PHE A 93 -2.47 9.16 -22.54
C PHE A 93 -1.40 8.23 -23.08
N TYR A 94 -1.72 6.93 -23.03
CA TYR A 94 -0.88 5.86 -23.52
C TYR A 94 -1.67 4.88 -24.36
N THR A 95 -0.94 4.16 -25.23
CA THR A 95 -1.46 2.97 -25.92
C THR A 95 -0.61 1.77 -25.55
N PHE A 96 -1.27 0.64 -25.40
CA PHE A 96 -0.64 -0.65 -25.21
C PHE A 96 -1.28 -1.67 -26.14
N THR A 97 -0.44 -2.33 -26.96
CA THR A 97 -0.91 -3.41 -27.82
C THR A 97 -0.52 -4.74 -27.18
N ASN A 98 -1.53 -5.54 -26.86
CA ASN A 98 -1.30 -6.90 -26.41
C ASN A 98 -1.02 -7.78 -27.62
N SER A 99 0.26 -8.12 -27.82
CA SER A 99 0.75 -8.94 -28.91
C SER A 99 1.17 -10.35 -28.44
N LEU A 100 0.65 -10.83 -27.33
CA LEU A 100 0.82 -12.24 -26.98
C LEU A 100 0.21 -13.07 -28.11
N PRO A 101 0.96 -14.03 -28.66
CA PRO A 101 0.50 -14.80 -29.80
C PRO A 101 -0.85 -15.44 -29.46
N SER A 102 -1.84 -15.21 -30.29
CA SER A 102 -3.07 -15.98 -30.27
C SER A 102 -2.67 -17.38 -30.65
N THR A 103 -2.46 -18.22 -29.66
CA THR A 103 -2.02 -19.58 -29.94
C THR A 103 -3.16 -20.34 -30.54
N ASN A 104 -3.14 -20.50 -31.87
CA ASN A 104 -3.64 -21.70 -32.49
C ASN A 104 -2.79 -22.94 -32.12
N ASP A 105 -1.80 -22.77 -31.21
CA ASP A 105 -1.00 -23.85 -30.69
C ASP A 105 -1.79 -24.55 -29.57
N VAL A 106 -2.06 -25.79 -29.88
CA VAL A 106 -2.83 -26.77 -29.13
C VAL A 106 -2.34 -26.81 -27.65
N GLY A 107 -3.09 -26.22 -26.74
CA GLY A 107 -2.85 -26.39 -25.31
C GLY A 107 -3.21 -25.23 -24.37
N PHE A 108 -3.42 -24.01 -24.85
CA PHE A 108 -3.80 -22.89 -23.98
C PHE A 108 -5.32 -22.75 -23.89
N THR A 109 -5.86 -22.94 -22.70
CA THR A 109 -7.30 -22.83 -22.41
C THR A 109 -7.70 -21.46 -21.91
N ASN A 110 -6.76 -20.64 -21.46
CA ASN A 110 -6.99 -19.32 -20.87
C ASN A 110 -6.39 -18.23 -21.76
N GLY A 111 -7.08 -17.10 -21.84
CA GLY A 111 -6.58 -15.90 -22.51
C GLY A 111 -5.51 -15.17 -21.68
N PRO A 112 -4.80 -14.20 -22.27
CA PRO A 112 -3.79 -13.42 -21.57
C PRO A 112 -4.40 -12.60 -20.43
N ASN A 113 -3.60 -12.38 -19.39
CA ASN A 113 -3.88 -11.46 -18.31
C ASN A 113 -3.11 -10.17 -18.57
N VAL A 114 -3.79 -9.03 -18.50
CA VAL A 114 -3.23 -7.70 -18.78
C VAL A 114 -3.41 -6.81 -17.58
N ALA A 115 -2.36 -6.11 -17.18
CA ALA A 115 -2.40 -5.14 -16.10
C ALA A 115 -1.77 -3.81 -16.52
N PHE A 116 -2.34 -2.74 -16.01
CA PHE A 116 -1.77 -1.39 -16.12
C PHE A 116 -1.56 -0.90 -14.70
N VAL A 117 -0.35 -0.39 -14.46
CA VAL A 117 0.09 -0.01 -13.12
C VAL A 117 0.75 1.36 -13.18
N THR A 118 0.30 2.27 -12.31
CA THR A 118 1.09 3.43 -11.93
C THR A 118 1.70 3.20 -10.56
N PHE A 119 2.88 3.72 -10.32
CA PHE A 119 3.56 3.59 -9.04
C PHE A 119 4.55 4.73 -8.82
N LEU A 120 4.91 4.94 -7.55
CA LEU A 120 5.94 5.91 -7.21
C LEU A 120 7.31 5.39 -7.68
N PRO A 121 8.04 6.15 -8.50
CA PRO A 121 9.40 5.77 -8.89
C PRO A 121 10.27 5.54 -7.64
N PRO A 122 11.06 4.46 -7.59
CA PRO A 122 11.93 4.24 -6.45
C PRO A 122 13.00 5.33 -6.40
N GLU A 123 13.04 6.08 -5.30
CA GLU A 123 14.07 7.07 -5.05
C GLU A 123 15.31 6.41 -4.45
N LEU A 124 16.30 6.19 -5.29
CA LEU A 124 17.56 5.57 -4.90
C LEU A 124 18.41 6.59 -4.13
N GLY A 125 18.50 6.41 -2.79
CA GLY A 125 19.35 7.24 -1.92
C GLY A 125 18.78 8.60 -1.52
N LYS A 126 17.49 8.85 -1.78
CA LYS A 126 16.79 10.06 -1.33
C LYS A 126 15.68 9.72 -0.32
N PRO A 127 15.29 10.67 0.55
CA PRO A 127 14.13 10.46 1.41
C PRO A 127 12.86 10.33 0.56
N ARG A 128 11.95 9.47 0.99
CA ARG A 128 10.68 9.21 0.32
C ARG A 128 9.83 10.48 0.28
N VAL A 129 9.35 10.86 -0.90
CA VAL A 129 8.34 11.91 -1.07
C VAL A 129 6.94 11.32 -0.97
N SER A 130 5.95 12.14 -0.62
CA SER A 130 4.55 11.74 -0.64
C SER A 130 4.07 11.50 -2.06
N GLU A 131 3.20 10.51 -2.25
CA GLU A 131 2.52 10.27 -3.52
C GLU A 131 1.53 11.41 -3.82
N ALA A 132 1.47 11.80 -5.09
CA ALA A 132 0.39 12.62 -5.60
C ALA A 132 -0.85 11.77 -5.86
N ASP A 133 -2.02 12.38 -5.79
CA ASP A 133 -3.29 11.73 -6.09
C ASP A 133 -3.53 11.71 -7.60
N ILE A 134 -3.36 10.54 -8.22
CA ILE A 134 -3.57 10.32 -9.65
C ILE A 134 -4.46 9.09 -9.87
N ASP A 135 -5.35 9.21 -10.84
CA ASP A 135 -6.29 8.18 -11.25
C ASP A 135 -5.83 7.46 -12.52
N LEU A 136 -6.13 6.18 -12.60
CA LEU A 136 -5.84 5.35 -13.77
C LEU A 136 -7.14 4.89 -14.45
N TYR A 137 -7.26 5.18 -15.74
CA TYR A 137 -8.39 4.78 -16.59
C TYR A 137 -7.90 3.94 -17.77
N VAL A 138 -8.60 2.86 -18.06
CA VAL A 138 -8.26 1.96 -19.18
C VAL A 138 -9.50 1.59 -19.97
N SER A 139 -9.43 1.74 -21.28
CA SER A 139 -10.49 1.37 -22.22
C SER A 139 -9.91 0.70 -23.46
N ARG A 140 -10.73 -0.10 -24.14
CA ARG A 140 -10.44 -0.56 -25.50
C ARG A 140 -11.01 0.36 -26.57
N ASP A 141 -11.82 1.33 -26.16
CA ASP A 141 -12.39 2.34 -27.04
C ASP A 141 -11.48 3.56 -27.08
N ALA A 142 -11.07 3.96 -28.30
CA ALA A 142 -10.23 5.11 -28.54
C ALA A 142 -10.89 6.45 -28.12
N GLY A 143 -12.20 6.49 -27.93
CA GLY A 143 -12.94 7.64 -27.40
C GLY A 143 -12.43 8.11 -26.03
N LEU A 144 -11.68 7.25 -25.29
CA LEU A 144 -11.00 7.68 -24.07
C LEU A 144 -9.99 8.82 -24.35
N LEU A 145 -9.33 8.80 -25.51
CA LEU A 145 -8.36 9.84 -25.90
C LEU A 145 -9.02 11.19 -26.17
N ASP A 146 -10.29 11.16 -26.58
CA ASP A 146 -11.09 12.37 -26.83
C ASP A 146 -11.89 12.80 -25.58
N LEU A 147 -11.71 12.08 -24.45
CA LEU A 147 -12.47 12.27 -23.21
C LEU A 147 -13.98 12.19 -23.42
N ASP A 148 -14.45 11.27 -24.28
CA ASP A 148 -15.88 10.99 -24.45
C ASP A 148 -16.46 10.55 -23.11
N GLU A 149 -17.49 11.27 -22.63
CA GLU A 149 -18.08 11.05 -21.32
C GLU A 149 -18.58 9.62 -21.12
N GLY A 150 -19.14 9.02 -22.18
CA GLY A 150 -19.64 7.65 -22.15
C GLY A 150 -18.49 6.65 -22.00
N VAL A 151 -17.40 6.88 -22.73
CA VAL A 151 -16.20 6.02 -22.69
C VAL A 151 -15.46 6.18 -21.36
N VAL A 152 -15.26 7.38 -20.87
CA VAL A 152 -14.63 7.66 -19.56
C VAL A 152 -15.45 7.04 -18.42
N SER A 153 -16.79 7.16 -18.50
CA SER A 153 -17.67 6.55 -17.50
C SER A 153 -17.58 5.02 -17.49
N ALA A 154 -17.51 4.41 -18.68
CA ALA A 154 -17.47 2.95 -18.87
C ALA A 154 -16.06 2.35 -18.73
N ALA A 155 -15.01 3.15 -18.71
CA ALA A 155 -13.64 2.68 -18.58
C ALA A 155 -13.43 1.88 -17.29
N ALA A 156 -12.60 0.85 -17.35
CA ALA A 156 -12.05 0.25 -16.15
C ALA A 156 -11.12 1.28 -15.48
N LYS A 157 -11.23 1.43 -14.17
CA LYS A 157 -10.52 2.51 -13.46
C LYS A 157 -10.12 2.10 -12.06
N SER A 158 -9.06 2.70 -11.59
CA SER A 158 -8.56 2.65 -10.23
C SER A 158 -8.43 4.09 -9.75
N LEU A 159 -9.14 4.43 -8.67
CA LEU A 159 -9.37 5.79 -8.16
C LEU A 159 -9.06 5.82 -6.65
N ASN A 160 -7.99 5.15 -6.23
CA ASN A 160 -7.60 5.13 -4.83
C ASN A 160 -6.86 6.42 -4.49
N GLN A 161 -6.80 6.71 -3.21
CA GLN A 161 -6.00 7.83 -2.74
C GLN A 161 -4.50 7.53 -2.91
N GLY A 162 -3.79 8.35 -3.64
CA GLY A 162 -2.36 8.22 -3.92
C GLY A 162 -2.05 8.02 -5.40
N GLY A 163 -0.83 7.61 -5.71
CA GLY A 163 -0.34 7.49 -7.09
C GLY A 163 -0.05 6.05 -7.53
N THR A 164 -0.28 5.09 -6.64
CA THR A 164 -0.09 3.68 -6.95
C THR A 164 -1.43 3.06 -7.29
N GLU A 165 -1.71 2.95 -8.59
CA GLU A 165 -2.97 2.48 -9.12
C GLU A 165 -2.79 1.21 -9.95
N VAL A 166 -3.79 0.34 -9.98
CA VAL A 166 -3.78 -0.87 -10.80
C VAL A 166 -5.14 -1.16 -11.42
N VAL A 167 -5.14 -1.39 -12.73
CA VAL A 167 -6.28 -1.91 -13.47
C VAL A 167 -5.90 -3.26 -14.07
N LEU A 168 -6.69 -4.28 -13.79
CA LEU A 168 -6.42 -5.66 -14.15
C LEU A 168 -7.53 -6.22 -15.05
N PHE A 169 -7.13 -6.88 -16.13
CA PHE A 169 -7.99 -7.64 -17.03
C PHE A 169 -7.52 -9.09 -17.05
N GLU A 170 -8.34 -9.98 -16.50
CA GLU A 170 -8.03 -11.41 -16.47
C GLU A 170 -8.68 -12.15 -17.65
N ASN A 171 -8.05 -13.24 -18.09
CA ASN A 171 -8.58 -14.18 -19.09
C ASN A 171 -9.15 -13.49 -20.33
N GLN A 172 -8.39 -12.56 -20.90
CA GLN A 172 -8.85 -11.82 -22.06
C GLN A 172 -9.00 -12.72 -23.29
N PRO A 173 -9.96 -12.44 -24.20
CA PRO A 173 -10.18 -13.26 -25.37
C PRO A 173 -8.88 -13.46 -26.17
N LEU A 174 -8.63 -14.70 -26.59
CA LEU A 174 -7.60 -15.01 -27.57
C LEU A 174 -8.06 -14.43 -28.92
N GLY A 175 -7.22 -13.69 -29.60
CA GLY A 175 -7.56 -13.06 -30.87
C GLY A 175 -6.45 -12.13 -31.35
N ASP A 176 -6.76 -11.40 -32.40
CA ASP A 176 -5.89 -10.41 -33.00
C ASP A 176 -5.43 -9.36 -31.96
N ASP A 177 -4.37 -8.64 -32.27
CA ASP A 177 -3.79 -7.60 -31.42
C ASP A 177 -4.87 -6.71 -30.78
N VAL A 178 -5.00 -6.78 -29.47
CA VAL A 178 -5.93 -5.94 -28.72
C VAL A 178 -5.21 -4.68 -28.26
N VAL A 179 -5.74 -3.52 -28.69
CA VAL A 179 -5.22 -2.23 -28.26
C VAL A 179 -5.97 -1.75 -27.04
N TYR A 180 -5.22 -1.32 -26.03
CA TYR A 180 -5.72 -0.64 -24.85
C TYR A 180 -5.30 0.82 -24.89
N TYR A 181 -6.22 1.70 -24.55
CA TYR A 181 -6.01 3.12 -24.36
C TYR A 181 -6.01 3.39 -22.85
N VAL A 182 -4.98 4.04 -22.39
CA VAL A 182 -4.76 4.28 -20.96
C VAL A 182 -4.70 5.78 -20.73
N GLY A 183 -5.46 6.27 -19.78
CA GLY A 183 -5.44 7.65 -19.32
C GLY A 183 -5.01 7.71 -17.86
N VAL A 184 -3.99 8.52 -17.57
CA VAL A 184 -3.62 8.89 -16.21
C VAL A 184 -4.08 10.32 -15.99
N LYS A 185 -4.87 10.53 -14.94
CA LYS A 185 -5.45 11.83 -14.59
C LYS A 185 -4.89 12.32 -13.26
N SER A 186 -4.53 13.59 -13.19
CA SER A 186 -4.26 14.25 -11.91
C SER A 186 -5.58 14.73 -11.31
N GLU A 187 -5.98 14.19 -10.15
CA GLU A 187 -7.26 14.55 -9.55
C GLU A 187 -7.21 15.94 -8.91
N ASP A 188 -6.13 16.28 -8.26
CA ASP A 188 -5.96 17.53 -7.50
C ASP A 188 -5.53 18.74 -8.37
N HIS A 189 -5.55 18.64 -9.67
CA HIS A 189 -5.01 19.66 -10.60
C HIS A 189 -3.53 20.03 -10.34
N GLN A 190 -2.80 19.19 -9.62
CA GLN A 190 -1.39 19.38 -9.30
C GLN A 190 -0.51 18.61 -10.28
N GLY A 191 0.70 19.10 -10.48
CA GLY A 191 1.70 18.34 -11.22
C GLY A 191 2.12 17.11 -10.43
N ALA A 192 1.99 15.94 -11.05
CA ALA A 192 2.42 14.66 -10.47
C ALA A 192 3.49 14.01 -11.35
N GLN A 193 4.51 13.44 -10.73
CA GLN A 193 5.48 12.56 -11.38
C GLN A 193 5.23 11.14 -10.91
N TYR A 194 5.18 10.21 -11.84
CA TYR A 194 4.87 8.81 -11.60
C TYR A 194 5.63 7.89 -12.55
N ALA A 195 5.71 6.63 -12.18
CA ALA A 195 6.09 5.57 -13.10
C ALA A 195 4.84 4.87 -13.65
N MET A 196 4.92 4.36 -14.88
CA MET A 196 3.84 3.65 -15.54
C MET A 196 4.38 2.41 -16.25
N VAL A 197 3.65 1.30 -16.16
CA VAL A 197 3.95 0.07 -16.90
C VAL A 197 2.67 -0.63 -17.35
N GLY A 198 2.69 -1.16 -18.57
CA GLY A 198 1.73 -2.13 -19.07
C GLY A 198 2.34 -3.53 -19.04
N LEU A 199 1.59 -4.49 -18.55
CA LEU A 199 2.00 -5.88 -18.41
C LEU A 199 1.03 -6.79 -19.12
N SER A 200 1.53 -7.80 -19.81
CA SER A 200 0.73 -8.87 -20.38
C SER A 200 1.46 -10.20 -20.22
N GLN A 201 0.77 -11.20 -19.69
CA GLN A 201 1.29 -12.55 -19.47
C GLN A 201 0.17 -13.60 -19.59
N GLU A 202 0.56 -14.86 -19.79
CA GLU A 202 -0.38 -15.99 -19.90
C GLU A 202 -0.89 -16.43 -18.53
N GLU A 203 -0.01 -16.46 -17.53
CA GLU A 203 -0.33 -16.89 -16.18
C GLU A 203 -1.08 -15.80 -15.41
N PRO A 204 -1.96 -16.18 -14.48
CA PRO A 204 -2.57 -15.20 -13.57
C PRO A 204 -1.51 -14.43 -12.75
N PHE A 205 -1.76 -13.15 -12.49
CA PHE A 205 -0.87 -12.34 -11.63
C PHE A 205 -0.88 -12.83 -10.19
N ASP A 206 -2.02 -13.31 -9.72
CA ASP A 206 -2.16 -13.95 -8.42
C ASP A 206 -2.94 -15.25 -8.48
N PHE A 207 -2.74 -16.09 -7.48
CA PHE A 207 -3.52 -17.31 -7.28
C PHE A 207 -3.48 -17.73 -5.81
N THR A 208 -4.40 -18.61 -5.42
CA THR A 208 -4.40 -19.20 -4.08
C THR A 208 -3.70 -20.56 -4.13
N ASP A 209 -2.72 -20.78 -3.25
CA ASP A 209 -2.02 -22.05 -3.13
C ASP A 209 -2.87 -23.11 -2.38
N GLN A 210 -2.32 -24.33 -2.27
CA GLN A 210 -3.01 -25.44 -1.59
C GLN A 210 -3.21 -25.22 -0.08
N ASN A 211 -2.45 -24.29 0.50
CA ASN A 211 -2.52 -23.95 1.92
C ASN A 211 -3.46 -22.75 2.18
N GLY A 212 -4.07 -22.20 1.15
CA GLY A 212 -4.93 -21.01 1.24
C GLY A 212 -4.19 -19.68 1.23
N ASN A 213 -2.87 -19.67 1.01
CA ASN A 213 -2.12 -18.44 0.85
C ASN A 213 -2.36 -17.83 -0.52
N ARG A 214 -2.33 -16.50 -0.57
CA ARG A 214 -2.34 -15.75 -1.83
C ARG A 214 -0.90 -15.60 -2.32
N VAL A 215 -0.67 -16.03 -3.54
CA VAL A 215 0.65 -15.99 -4.17
C VAL A 215 0.61 -14.97 -5.30
N PHE A 216 1.35 -13.89 -5.17
CA PHE A 216 1.50 -12.86 -6.18
C PHE A 216 2.77 -13.13 -6.99
N ARG A 217 2.61 -13.35 -8.29
CA ARG A 217 3.74 -13.59 -9.19
C ARG A 217 4.45 -12.29 -9.49
N GLY A 218 5.73 -12.24 -9.17
CA GLY A 218 6.59 -11.12 -9.48
C GLY A 218 7.07 -11.15 -10.93
N ILE A 219 6.92 -10.03 -11.60
CA ILE A 219 7.36 -9.82 -12.98
C ILE A 219 8.54 -8.86 -12.95
N PRO A 220 9.75 -9.32 -13.30
CA PRO A 220 10.89 -8.42 -13.46
C PRO A 220 10.65 -7.43 -14.59
N LEU A 221 10.75 -6.14 -14.30
CA LEU A 221 10.62 -5.06 -15.27
C LEU A 221 11.91 -4.87 -16.06
N ASN A 222 11.80 -4.44 -17.31
CA ASN A 222 12.94 -4.29 -18.21
C ASN A 222 13.86 -5.53 -18.21
N GLN A 223 13.25 -6.72 -18.27
CA GLN A 223 13.95 -8.01 -18.20
C GLN A 223 14.73 -8.25 -16.89
N GLY A 224 14.44 -7.45 -15.84
CA GLY A 224 15.07 -7.56 -14.52
C GLY A 224 16.53 -7.13 -14.48
N ILE A 225 17.03 -6.40 -15.47
CA ILE A 225 18.43 -5.95 -15.52
C ILE A 225 18.73 -5.08 -14.31
N ILE A 226 19.80 -5.41 -13.59
CA ILE A 226 20.40 -4.60 -12.52
C ILE A 226 21.66 -4.00 -13.12
N PRO A 227 21.64 -2.72 -13.50
CA PRO A 227 22.81 -2.07 -14.08
C PRO A 227 23.92 -1.90 -13.04
N ASP A 228 25.18 -1.87 -13.52
CA ASP A 228 26.32 -1.44 -12.72
C ASP A 228 26.07 -0.02 -12.16
N GLY A 229 26.23 0.13 -10.87
CA GLY A 229 25.97 1.35 -10.15
C GLY A 229 27.22 1.95 -9.50
N THR A 230 27.00 3.04 -8.81
CA THR A 230 28.00 3.68 -7.94
C THR A 230 27.28 4.25 -6.72
N PRO A 231 27.96 4.54 -5.60
CA PRO A 231 27.33 5.17 -4.44
C PRO A 231 26.64 6.50 -4.75
N GLY A 232 27.08 7.22 -5.78
CA GLY A 232 26.49 8.51 -6.21
C GLY A 232 25.45 8.39 -7.33
N SER A 233 25.39 7.23 -7.99
CA SER A 233 24.44 6.94 -9.08
C SER A 233 24.17 5.44 -9.10
N PRO A 234 23.34 4.95 -8.17
CA PRO A 234 23.03 3.53 -8.07
C PRO A 234 22.28 3.01 -9.30
N GLY A 235 22.56 1.76 -9.68
CA GLY A 235 21.77 0.99 -10.64
C GLY A 235 20.61 0.29 -9.95
N ALA A 236 19.46 0.15 -10.60
CA ALA A 236 18.33 -0.56 -10.01
C ALA A 236 17.63 -1.50 -11.00
N GLY A 237 17.41 -2.72 -10.56
CA GLY A 237 16.48 -3.66 -11.15
C GLY A 237 15.14 -3.61 -10.42
N LEU A 238 14.05 -3.54 -11.16
CA LEU A 238 12.70 -3.44 -10.62
C LEU A 238 11.90 -4.70 -10.93
N GLY A 239 10.95 -5.00 -10.06
CA GLY A 239 9.95 -6.02 -10.31
C GLY A 239 8.62 -5.65 -9.65
N ILE A 240 7.53 -6.06 -10.27
CA ILE A 240 6.17 -5.82 -9.77
C ILE A 240 5.45 -7.15 -9.58
N ALA A 241 4.81 -7.33 -8.43
CA ALA A 241 3.81 -8.36 -8.22
C ALA A 241 2.46 -7.69 -7.94
N ILE A 242 1.38 -8.32 -8.41
CA ILE A 242 0.04 -7.71 -8.35
C ILE A 242 -0.90 -8.67 -7.65
N GLY A 243 -1.51 -8.20 -6.54
CA GLY A 243 -2.67 -8.83 -5.94
C GLY A 243 -3.96 -8.27 -6.56
N ASN A 244 -4.87 -9.14 -7.02
CA ASN A 244 -6.12 -8.71 -7.64
C ASN A 244 -6.97 -7.88 -6.66
N PRO A 245 -7.24 -6.59 -6.95
CA PRO A 245 -7.99 -5.70 -6.05
C PRO A 245 -9.41 -6.17 -5.74
N LEU A 246 -10.02 -6.99 -6.62
CA LEU A 246 -11.37 -7.51 -6.42
C LEU A 246 -11.46 -8.58 -5.32
N ASN A 247 -10.34 -9.16 -4.93
CA ASN A 247 -10.26 -10.25 -3.97
C ASN A 247 -9.61 -9.77 -2.68
N GLY A 248 -10.32 -9.00 -1.87
CA GLY A 248 -9.81 -8.40 -0.64
C GLY A 248 -8.98 -9.38 0.21
N LEU A 249 -7.88 -8.88 0.75
CA LEU A 249 -6.93 -9.63 1.56
C LEU A 249 -6.40 -8.76 2.70
N THR A 250 -6.68 -9.15 3.94
CA THR A 250 -5.94 -8.62 5.10
C THR A 250 -4.79 -9.55 5.40
N VAL A 251 -3.59 -9.00 5.48
CA VAL A 251 -2.35 -9.76 5.65
C VAL A 251 -2.19 -10.25 7.08
N GLN A 252 -1.94 -11.53 7.26
CA GLN A 252 -1.46 -12.11 8.52
C GLN A 252 0.07 -12.27 8.51
N SER A 253 0.62 -12.76 7.43
CA SER A 253 2.07 -12.87 7.25
C SER A 253 2.44 -12.72 5.79
N VAL A 254 3.65 -12.27 5.53
CA VAL A 254 4.23 -12.15 4.19
C VAL A 254 5.56 -12.88 4.16
N VAL A 255 5.74 -13.65 3.11
CA VAL A 255 7.02 -14.28 2.76
C VAL A 255 7.40 -13.83 1.37
N VAL A 256 8.65 -13.51 1.15
CA VAL A 256 9.17 -13.09 -0.15
C VAL A 256 10.22 -14.08 -0.63
N GLU A 257 10.00 -14.61 -1.81
CA GLU A 257 10.99 -15.42 -2.50
C GLU A 257 11.56 -14.61 -3.66
N GLN A 258 12.88 -14.65 -3.84
CA GLN A 258 13.54 -13.99 -4.96
C GLN A 258 14.62 -14.87 -5.57
N THR A 259 14.82 -14.70 -6.86
CA THR A 259 15.89 -15.34 -7.63
C THR A 259 16.71 -14.25 -8.31
N VAL A 260 17.93 -14.04 -7.85
CA VAL A 260 18.83 -13.00 -8.34
C VAL A 260 20.15 -13.61 -8.80
N PHE A 261 20.58 -13.19 -9.97
CA PHE A 261 21.93 -13.41 -10.46
C PHE A 261 22.69 -12.09 -10.42
N HIS A 262 23.85 -12.07 -9.80
CA HIS A 262 24.73 -10.90 -9.76
C HIS A 262 26.19 -11.35 -9.67
N GLU A 263 27.10 -10.60 -10.27
CA GLU A 263 28.54 -10.93 -10.26
C GLU A 263 29.14 -10.81 -8.86
N ASP A 264 28.59 -9.90 -8.01
CA ASP A 264 28.82 -9.87 -6.57
C ASP A 264 27.52 -9.53 -5.83
N ILE A 265 26.90 -10.52 -5.22
CA ILE A 265 25.61 -10.31 -4.51
C ILE A 265 25.77 -9.48 -3.23
N GLY A 266 26.98 -9.33 -2.70
CA GLY A 266 27.27 -8.48 -1.55
C GLY A 266 27.10 -6.99 -1.83
N ASP A 267 27.08 -6.60 -3.10
CA ASP A 267 26.87 -5.21 -3.53
C ASP A 267 25.40 -4.80 -3.55
N LEU A 268 24.50 -5.79 -3.37
CA LEU A 268 23.08 -5.57 -3.54
C LEU A 268 22.37 -5.11 -2.25
N LEU A 269 21.48 -4.12 -2.44
CA LEU A 269 20.45 -3.75 -1.48
C LEU A 269 19.08 -4.09 -2.10
N GLY A 270 18.38 -5.03 -1.48
CA GLY A 270 17.06 -5.47 -1.93
C GLY A 270 15.96 -5.01 -1.00
N SER A 271 14.88 -4.49 -1.54
CA SER A 271 13.71 -4.06 -0.76
C SER A 271 12.40 -4.42 -1.43
N ILE A 272 11.36 -4.62 -0.62
CA ILE A 272 9.98 -4.77 -1.05
C ILE A 272 9.13 -3.65 -0.45
N SER A 273 8.21 -3.09 -1.24
CA SER A 273 7.28 -2.08 -0.76
C SER A 273 5.86 -2.32 -1.25
N HIS A 274 4.88 -1.93 -0.43
CA HIS A 274 3.45 -2.05 -0.71
C HIS A 274 2.69 -1.03 0.14
N ASN A 275 1.75 -0.30 -0.44
CA ASN A 275 0.87 0.68 0.24
C ASN A 275 1.62 1.61 1.22
N GLY A 276 2.77 2.12 0.80
CA GLY A 276 3.55 3.02 1.66
C GLY A 276 4.43 2.33 2.72
N VAL A 277 4.23 1.05 2.98
CA VAL A 277 5.07 0.23 3.86
C VAL A 277 6.24 -0.36 3.07
N SER A 278 7.41 -0.47 3.69
CA SER A 278 8.58 -1.07 3.04
C SER A 278 9.43 -1.89 4.02
N ALA A 279 10.06 -2.93 3.49
CA ALA A 279 11.03 -3.75 4.20
C ALA A 279 12.30 -3.91 3.35
N VAL A 280 13.45 -3.73 3.96
CA VAL A 280 14.75 -4.03 3.36
C VAL A 280 15.07 -5.48 3.64
N LEU A 281 15.05 -6.28 2.58
CA LEU A 281 15.26 -7.72 2.64
C LEU A 281 16.73 -8.07 2.85
N ASN A 282 17.60 -7.42 2.09
CA ASN A 282 19.06 -7.54 2.22
C ASN A 282 19.71 -6.17 2.06
N ASN A 283 20.70 -5.91 2.90
CA ASN A 283 21.46 -4.67 2.93
C ASN A 283 22.96 -5.00 2.91
N HIS A 284 23.47 -5.38 1.74
CA HIS A 284 24.87 -5.80 1.54
C HIS A 284 25.32 -7.00 2.41
N THR A 285 24.38 -7.79 2.89
CA THR A 285 24.63 -8.92 3.81
C THR A 285 24.75 -10.25 3.12
N LEU A 286 24.36 -10.31 1.84
CA LEU A 286 24.44 -11.53 1.07
C LEU A 286 25.92 -11.86 0.79
N LEU A 287 26.35 -13.06 1.20
CA LEU A 287 27.73 -13.48 1.06
C LEU A 287 27.97 -14.14 -0.28
N SER A 288 28.95 -13.63 -1.01
CA SER A 288 29.44 -14.22 -2.25
C SER A 288 30.80 -14.91 -2.02
N PRO A 289 31.01 -16.12 -2.53
CA PRO A 289 32.36 -16.60 -2.76
C PRO A 289 33.03 -15.73 -3.82
N GLN A 290 34.12 -15.06 -3.49
CA GLN A 290 34.83 -14.14 -4.39
C GLN A 290 35.05 -14.74 -5.79
N GLY A 291 34.60 -14.03 -6.82
CA GLY A 291 34.93 -14.26 -8.21
C GLY A 291 34.06 -15.26 -8.95
N SER A 292 32.87 -15.58 -8.48
CA SER A 292 31.90 -16.39 -9.20
C SER A 292 30.58 -15.65 -9.41
N SER A 293 30.01 -15.76 -10.61
CA SER A 293 28.63 -15.39 -10.87
C SER A 293 27.71 -16.20 -9.96
N ILE A 294 26.89 -15.53 -9.16
CA ILE A 294 26.07 -16.20 -8.17
C ILE A 294 24.60 -16.02 -8.51
N PHE A 295 23.94 -17.16 -8.53
CA PHE A 295 22.50 -17.27 -8.56
C PHE A 295 22.04 -17.50 -7.12
N LEU A 296 21.29 -16.55 -6.56
CA LEU A 296 20.76 -16.65 -5.22
C LEU A 296 19.25 -16.87 -5.28
N ASP A 297 18.81 -18.01 -4.76
CA ASP A 297 17.41 -18.24 -4.40
C ASP A 297 17.22 -17.87 -2.93
N GLY A 298 16.68 -16.68 -2.67
CA GLY A 298 16.42 -16.17 -1.33
C GLY A 298 14.97 -16.38 -0.93
N LEU A 299 14.76 -16.90 0.28
CA LEU A 299 13.46 -16.98 0.93
C LEU A 299 13.50 -16.13 2.21
N TYR A 300 12.79 -15.00 2.21
CA TYR A 300 12.72 -14.06 3.33
C TYR A 300 11.43 -14.31 4.13
N ASP A 301 11.59 -14.54 5.42
CA ASP A 301 10.48 -14.83 6.33
C ASP A 301 10.82 -14.36 7.75
N ASP A 302 10.16 -13.31 8.19
CA ASP A 302 10.32 -12.78 9.56
C ASP A 302 9.34 -13.43 10.56
N PHE A 303 8.48 -14.34 10.10
CA PHE A 303 7.45 -14.98 10.92
C PHE A 303 7.82 -16.40 11.40
N GLY A 304 8.90 -16.95 10.85
CA GLY A 304 9.32 -18.31 11.17
C GLY A 304 8.40 -19.39 10.60
N VAL A 305 7.75 -19.13 9.48
CA VAL A 305 6.85 -20.10 8.82
C VAL A 305 7.66 -21.19 8.11
N PHE A 306 8.79 -20.81 7.51
CA PHE A 306 9.61 -21.72 6.72
C PHE A 306 10.97 -22.00 7.37
N PRO A 307 11.43 -23.25 7.33
CA PRO A 307 12.78 -23.58 7.79
C PRO A 307 13.83 -22.98 6.86
N ASN A 308 14.96 -22.57 7.44
CA ASN A 308 16.12 -22.00 6.73
C ASN A 308 15.82 -20.72 5.93
N SER A 309 14.76 -20.00 6.31
CA SER A 309 14.48 -18.67 5.78
C SER A 309 15.49 -17.63 6.28
N ILE A 310 15.59 -16.54 5.54
CA ILE A 310 16.46 -15.41 5.85
C ILE A 310 15.58 -14.32 6.48
N PRO A 311 15.91 -13.77 7.65
CA PRO A 311 15.22 -12.60 8.16
C PRO A 311 15.57 -11.38 7.32
N SER A 312 14.65 -10.39 7.26
CA SER A 312 14.95 -9.10 6.65
C SER A 312 15.98 -8.32 7.48
N ASP A 313 16.88 -7.63 6.78
CA ASP A 313 17.97 -6.86 7.43
C ASP A 313 17.50 -5.53 8.01
N GLY A 314 16.42 -4.97 7.43
CA GLY A 314 15.96 -3.63 7.78
C GLY A 314 16.79 -2.48 7.18
N PRO A 315 16.29 -1.25 7.27
CA PRO A 315 15.14 -0.80 8.06
C PRO A 315 13.80 -1.32 7.52
N GLY A 316 12.83 -1.46 8.44
CA GLY A 316 11.58 -2.15 8.17
C GLY A 316 11.77 -3.66 8.08
N ASN A 317 10.68 -4.41 8.17
CA ASN A 317 10.68 -5.86 8.03
C ASN A 317 9.34 -6.34 7.48
N LEU A 318 9.22 -7.63 7.14
CA LEU A 318 7.99 -8.19 6.58
C LEU A 318 6.82 -8.16 7.55
N ILE A 319 7.07 -8.01 8.84
CA ILE A 319 6.04 -7.92 9.87
C ILE A 319 5.28 -6.60 9.77
N ASN A 320 5.89 -5.56 9.24
CA ASN A 320 5.25 -4.25 9.08
C ASN A 320 4.02 -4.30 8.13
N PHE A 321 3.90 -5.36 7.33
CA PHE A 321 2.74 -5.58 6.45
C PHE A 321 1.55 -6.27 7.15
N ILE A 322 1.67 -6.65 8.42
CA ILE A 322 0.56 -7.27 9.16
C ILE A 322 -0.61 -6.29 9.29
N GLY A 323 -1.80 -6.81 8.99
CA GLY A 323 -3.04 -6.03 9.08
C GLY A 323 -3.26 -5.07 7.92
N GLU A 324 -2.27 -4.93 7.03
CA GLU A 324 -2.42 -4.15 5.80
C GLU A 324 -3.34 -4.85 4.80
N ASN A 325 -3.90 -4.08 3.89
CA ASN A 325 -4.58 -4.63 2.73
C ASN A 325 -3.52 -5.17 1.76
N GLY A 326 -3.46 -6.48 1.58
CA GLY A 326 -2.42 -7.14 0.78
C GLY A 326 -2.65 -7.14 -0.73
N VAL A 327 -3.81 -6.67 -1.23
CA VAL A 327 -4.07 -6.57 -2.67
C VAL A 327 -3.51 -5.27 -3.24
N GLY A 328 -3.29 -5.23 -4.54
CA GLY A 328 -2.65 -4.10 -5.22
C GLY A 328 -1.21 -4.39 -5.60
N VAL A 329 -0.38 -3.37 -5.61
CA VAL A 329 0.98 -3.42 -6.17
C VAL A 329 2.03 -3.67 -5.09
N TRP A 330 2.84 -4.70 -5.29
CA TRP A 330 4.06 -4.99 -4.54
C TRP A 330 5.26 -4.68 -5.43
N LEU A 331 6.09 -3.74 -5.03
CA LEU A 331 7.27 -3.31 -5.78
C LEU A 331 8.54 -3.88 -5.15
N MET A 332 9.26 -4.71 -5.91
CA MET A 332 10.60 -5.17 -5.59
C MET A 332 11.61 -4.24 -6.22
N THR A 333 12.57 -3.76 -5.42
CA THR A 333 13.68 -2.94 -5.90
C THR A 333 14.99 -3.61 -5.49
N MET A 334 15.85 -3.88 -6.46
CA MET A 334 17.18 -4.44 -6.25
C MET A 334 18.21 -3.44 -6.74
N VAL A 335 18.97 -2.86 -5.82
CA VAL A 335 19.91 -1.77 -6.07
C VAL A 335 21.33 -2.27 -6.01
N ASP A 336 22.11 -1.97 -7.05
CA ASP A 336 23.55 -2.05 -7.05
C ASP A 336 24.13 -0.63 -6.89
N ASN A 337 24.96 -0.43 -5.85
CA ASN A 337 25.63 0.84 -5.60
C ASN A 337 27.17 0.70 -5.55
N ALA A 338 27.70 -0.40 -6.01
CA ALA A 338 29.12 -0.67 -6.15
C ALA A 338 29.57 -0.54 -7.63
N LEU A 339 30.86 -0.63 -7.87
CA LEU A 339 31.43 -0.46 -9.20
C LEU A 339 31.79 -1.81 -9.82
N SER A 340 31.61 -1.94 -11.11
CA SER A 340 32.17 -2.96 -12.00
C SER A 340 31.42 -4.29 -12.08
N GLN A 341 30.24 -4.40 -11.48
CA GLN A 341 29.44 -5.62 -11.53
C GLN A 341 28.05 -5.31 -12.06
N THR A 342 27.43 -6.31 -12.64
CA THR A 342 26.05 -6.23 -13.14
C THR A 342 25.27 -7.47 -12.74
N GLY A 343 23.95 -7.35 -12.76
CA GLY A 343 23.11 -8.46 -12.37
C GLY A 343 21.74 -8.47 -13.03
N ARG A 344 20.93 -9.39 -12.54
CA ARG A 344 19.58 -9.58 -13.01
C ARG A 344 18.70 -10.15 -11.91
N LEU A 345 17.57 -9.51 -11.68
CA LEU A 345 16.42 -10.08 -10.97
C LEU A 345 15.72 -11.03 -11.94
N SER A 346 15.85 -12.34 -11.71
CA SER A 346 15.27 -13.35 -12.63
C SER A 346 13.80 -13.63 -12.33
N GLY A 347 13.39 -13.44 -11.10
CA GLY A 347 12.01 -13.59 -10.66
C GLY A 347 11.88 -13.35 -9.14
N PHE A 348 10.65 -13.13 -8.71
CA PHE A 348 10.30 -13.13 -7.30
C PHE A 348 8.82 -13.50 -7.14
N ARG A 349 8.42 -13.80 -5.95
CA ARG A 349 7.00 -13.92 -5.59
C ARG A 349 6.78 -13.46 -4.15
N VAL A 350 5.59 -12.93 -3.91
CA VAL A 350 5.11 -12.58 -2.59
C VAL A 350 4.05 -13.59 -2.19
N VAL A 351 4.24 -14.24 -1.07
CA VAL A 351 3.26 -15.19 -0.50
C VAL A 351 2.66 -14.54 0.71
N ALA A 352 1.39 -14.17 0.62
CA ALA A 352 0.66 -13.53 1.70
C ALA A 352 -0.36 -14.51 2.30
N THR A 353 -0.22 -14.77 3.58
CA THR A 353 -1.21 -15.56 4.34
C THR A 353 -2.36 -14.63 4.71
N PRO A 354 -3.62 -14.97 4.33
CA PRO A 354 -4.77 -14.23 4.79
C PRO A 354 -4.89 -14.26 6.31
N ASN A 355 -5.31 -13.14 6.90
CA ASN A 355 -5.65 -13.11 8.30
C ASN A 355 -6.84 -14.07 8.55
N GLN A 356 -6.54 -15.24 9.04
CA GLN A 356 -7.54 -16.14 9.57
C GLN A 356 -7.84 -15.62 10.97
N LEU A 357 -9.04 -15.10 11.15
CA LEU A 357 -9.56 -14.86 12.48
C LEU A 357 -9.38 -16.18 13.24
N LEU A 358 -8.55 -16.15 14.28
CA LEU A 358 -8.46 -17.26 15.22
C LEU A 358 -9.87 -17.46 15.76
N ASP A 359 -10.54 -18.50 15.30
CA ASP A 359 -11.88 -18.84 15.77
C ASP A 359 -11.81 -19.56 17.14
N GLU A 360 -12.96 -19.87 17.71
CA GLU A 360 -13.05 -20.61 18.98
C GLU A 360 -12.38 -21.99 18.92
N ASN A 361 -12.15 -22.53 17.71
CA ASN A 361 -11.52 -23.82 17.48
C ASN A 361 -9.99 -23.75 17.50
N GLY A 362 -9.41 -22.56 17.38
CA GLY A 362 -7.97 -22.34 17.34
C GLY A 362 -7.30 -22.71 16.02
N LEU A 363 -6.02 -22.43 15.93
CA LEU A 363 -5.18 -22.65 14.76
C LEU A 363 -4.19 -23.80 15.01
N PHE A 364 -4.12 -24.74 14.05
CA PHE A 364 -3.03 -25.71 14.00
C PHE A 364 -1.85 -25.13 13.23
N ALA A 365 -0.65 -25.25 13.80
CA ALA A 365 0.56 -24.74 13.20
C ALA A 365 1.77 -25.58 13.58
N THR A 366 2.85 -25.41 12.82
CA THR A 366 4.15 -26.04 13.08
C THR A 366 5.17 -24.95 13.38
N VAL A 367 5.96 -25.09 14.43
CA VAL A 367 7.12 -24.25 14.68
C VAL A 367 8.41 -25.03 14.39
N GLN A 368 9.32 -24.43 13.63
CA GLN A 368 10.58 -25.06 13.21
C GLN A 368 11.53 -25.24 14.40
N ALA A 369 12.55 -26.09 14.22
CA ALA A 369 13.56 -26.35 15.25
C ALA A 369 14.28 -25.05 15.63
N GLU A 370 14.46 -24.84 16.95
CA GLU A 370 15.23 -23.72 17.52
C GLU A 370 14.81 -22.34 17.00
N SER A 371 13.52 -22.16 16.67
CA SER A 371 12.98 -20.96 16.04
C SER A 371 11.70 -20.46 16.71
N PHE A 372 11.32 -19.25 16.35
CA PHE A 372 10.02 -18.67 16.67
C PHE A 372 9.04 -18.85 15.52
N ARG A 373 7.75 -18.98 15.88
CA ARG A 373 6.63 -18.71 15.00
C ARG A 373 5.74 -17.66 15.62
N TYR A 374 5.37 -16.64 14.81
CA TYR A 374 4.64 -15.48 15.30
C TYR A 374 3.20 -15.46 14.82
N PHE A 375 2.33 -14.95 15.71
CA PHE A 375 0.93 -14.66 15.48
C PHE A 375 0.61 -13.32 16.10
N PHE A 376 -0.58 -12.79 15.84
CA PHE A 376 -1.02 -11.58 16.50
C PHE A 376 -2.51 -11.61 16.81
N VAL A 377 -2.91 -10.80 17.78
CA VAL A 377 -4.30 -10.60 18.20
C VAL A 377 -4.49 -9.13 18.54
N GLU A 378 -5.56 -8.54 18.03
CA GLU A 378 -5.98 -7.20 18.43
C GLU A 378 -6.77 -7.27 19.74
N VAL A 379 -6.23 -6.67 20.77
CA VAL A 379 -6.84 -6.63 22.10
C VAL A 379 -7.64 -5.33 22.23
N PRO A 380 -8.97 -5.41 22.46
CA PRO A 380 -9.81 -4.23 22.55
C PRO A 380 -9.62 -3.48 23.88
N PRO A 381 -10.01 -2.19 23.96
CA PRO A 381 -9.81 -1.36 25.15
C PRO A 381 -10.56 -1.81 26.42
N ASP A 382 -11.61 -2.61 26.25
CA ASP A 382 -12.43 -3.15 27.33
C ASP A 382 -11.99 -4.54 27.81
N ALA A 383 -10.86 -5.03 27.32
CA ALA A 383 -10.31 -6.31 27.74
C ALA A 383 -9.94 -6.30 29.24
N SER A 384 -10.42 -7.30 29.97
CA SER A 384 -10.09 -7.55 31.38
C SER A 384 -9.06 -8.65 31.58
N ALA A 385 -8.98 -9.59 30.63
CA ALA A 385 -7.93 -10.58 30.55
C ALA A 385 -7.72 -11.00 29.10
N PHE A 386 -6.47 -11.30 28.76
CA PHE A 386 -6.07 -11.90 27.49
C PHE A 386 -5.32 -13.18 27.79
N THR A 387 -5.88 -14.32 27.40
CA THR A 387 -5.33 -15.65 27.66
C THR A 387 -4.99 -16.33 26.34
N VAL A 388 -3.78 -16.85 26.24
CA VAL A 388 -3.30 -17.67 25.12
C VAL A 388 -2.96 -19.05 25.61
N ASN A 389 -3.38 -20.08 24.87
CA ASN A 389 -3.09 -21.47 25.20
C ASN A 389 -2.40 -22.14 24.00
N LEU A 390 -1.36 -22.91 24.30
CA LEU A 390 -0.79 -23.91 23.40
C LEU A 390 -1.22 -25.28 23.87
N THR A 391 -1.69 -26.10 22.96
CA THR A 391 -2.12 -27.49 23.23
C THR A 391 -1.68 -28.41 22.09
N GLU A 392 -1.88 -29.69 22.24
CA GLU A 392 -1.66 -30.71 21.20
C GLU A 392 -0.21 -30.76 20.67
N PHE A 393 0.76 -30.44 21.50
CA PHE A 393 2.18 -30.60 21.21
C PHE A 393 2.77 -31.82 21.95
N ASN A 394 3.85 -32.36 21.44
CA ASN A 394 4.54 -33.53 21.98
C ASN A 394 5.90 -33.25 22.61
N LEU A 395 6.45 -32.04 22.40
CA LEU A 395 7.69 -31.55 22.99
C LEU A 395 7.46 -30.15 23.57
N PRO A 396 8.11 -29.76 24.67
CA PRO A 396 7.85 -28.48 25.32
C PRO A 396 8.07 -27.31 24.38
N LEU A 397 7.14 -26.37 24.39
CA LEU A 397 7.17 -25.12 23.65
C LEU A 397 7.04 -23.95 24.62
N ASP A 398 7.76 -22.87 24.36
CA ASP A 398 7.69 -21.64 25.15
C ASP A 398 6.76 -20.63 24.47
N LEU A 399 6.01 -19.88 25.27
CA LEU A 399 5.05 -18.88 24.82
C LEU A 399 5.41 -17.49 25.33
N PHE A 400 5.44 -16.52 24.42
CA PHE A 400 5.80 -15.13 24.69
C PHE A 400 4.73 -14.19 24.17
N LEU A 401 4.47 -13.09 24.89
CA LEU A 401 3.59 -12.00 24.46
C LEU A 401 4.34 -10.67 24.51
N ARG A 402 4.08 -9.80 23.52
CA ARG A 402 4.54 -8.43 23.50
C ARG A 402 3.57 -7.53 22.74
N LEU A 403 3.34 -6.33 23.29
CA LEU A 403 2.52 -5.30 22.65
C LEU A 403 3.31 -4.59 21.56
N GLU A 404 2.69 -4.41 20.38
CA GLU A 404 3.16 -3.63 19.22
C GLU A 404 4.47 -4.11 18.55
N GLU A 405 5.20 -5.03 19.16
CA GLU A 405 6.46 -5.53 18.63
C GLU A 405 6.61 -7.04 18.83
N LEU A 406 7.48 -7.69 18.03
CA LEU A 406 7.76 -9.10 18.20
C LEU A 406 8.44 -9.39 19.54
N PRO A 407 7.98 -10.40 20.27
CA PRO A 407 8.72 -10.92 21.41
C PRO A 407 9.96 -11.68 20.95
N THR A 408 11.01 -11.61 21.76
CA THR A 408 12.19 -12.46 21.67
C THR A 408 12.35 -13.26 22.96
N GLN A 409 13.32 -14.16 23.04
CA GLN A 409 13.60 -14.88 24.30
C GLN A 409 13.98 -13.96 25.46
N THR A 410 14.48 -12.75 25.16
CA THR A 410 14.97 -11.79 26.16
C THR A 410 14.13 -10.53 26.29
N ILE A 411 13.33 -10.19 25.28
CA ILE A 411 12.49 -8.99 25.24
C ILE A 411 11.05 -9.42 25.02
N PHE A 412 10.22 -9.29 26.03
CA PHE A 412 8.83 -9.68 26.05
C PHE A 412 8.08 -8.98 27.19
N ASP A 413 6.79 -8.85 27.09
CA ASP A 413 5.94 -8.35 28.18
C ASP A 413 5.59 -9.46 29.19
N LYS A 414 5.27 -10.64 28.66
CA LYS A 414 4.97 -11.81 29.47
C LYS A 414 5.38 -13.11 28.78
N ARG A 415 5.75 -14.13 29.55
CA ARG A 415 6.11 -15.43 29.03
C ARG A 415 5.60 -16.59 29.91
N ALA A 416 5.40 -17.74 29.29
CA ALA A 416 5.20 -19.03 29.95
C ALA A 416 6.14 -20.04 29.27
N LEU A 417 6.89 -20.79 30.08
CA LEU A 417 7.82 -21.80 29.58
C LEU A 417 7.17 -23.15 29.58
N GLY A 418 7.38 -23.93 28.54
CA GLY A 418 6.93 -25.31 28.45
C GLY A 418 7.69 -26.21 29.44
N VAL A 419 7.01 -27.18 30.00
CA VAL A 419 7.59 -28.15 30.92
C VAL A 419 7.50 -29.55 30.31
N GLU A 420 8.58 -30.31 30.43
CA GLU A 420 8.63 -31.68 29.90
C GLU A 420 7.53 -32.54 30.50
N GLY A 421 6.74 -33.20 29.63
CA GLY A 421 5.60 -34.06 30.04
C GLY A 421 4.28 -33.32 30.22
N GLU A 422 4.25 -31.99 30.12
CA GLU A 422 3.02 -31.21 30.00
C GLU A 422 2.63 -31.07 28.54
N ASN A 423 1.34 -31.03 28.27
CA ASN A 423 0.77 -30.90 26.92
C ASN A 423 -0.06 -29.62 26.75
N ILE A 424 0.09 -28.67 27.67
CA ILE A 424 -0.55 -27.36 27.65
C ILE A 424 0.40 -26.32 28.24
N VAL A 425 0.49 -25.18 27.55
CA VAL A 425 1.11 -23.96 28.08
C VAL A 425 0.08 -22.84 28.01
N THR A 426 -0.20 -22.24 29.16
CA THR A 426 -1.16 -21.14 29.27
C THR A 426 -0.46 -19.86 29.72
N LEU A 427 -0.77 -18.77 29.06
CA LEU A 427 -0.29 -17.46 29.43
C LEU A 427 -1.45 -16.46 29.45
N THR A 428 -1.71 -15.88 30.62
CA THR A 428 -2.79 -14.92 30.83
C THR A 428 -2.20 -13.57 31.20
N MET A 429 -2.63 -12.51 30.52
CA MET A 429 -2.27 -11.13 30.79
C MET A 429 -3.49 -10.35 31.27
N THR A 430 -3.32 -9.50 32.28
CA THR A 430 -4.39 -8.72 32.91
C THR A 430 -3.93 -7.27 33.14
N PRO A 431 -4.83 -6.30 33.42
CA PRO A 431 -4.46 -4.94 33.78
C PRO A 431 -3.62 -4.81 35.08
N ARG A 432 -3.45 -5.90 35.83
CA ARG A 432 -2.65 -5.93 37.08
C ARG A 432 -1.22 -6.42 36.86
N ASP A 433 -0.92 -6.88 35.65
CA ASP A 433 0.43 -7.35 35.30
C ASP A 433 1.39 -6.16 35.11
N ILE A 434 2.69 -6.42 35.03
CA ILE A 434 3.74 -5.43 34.75
C ILE A 434 4.57 -5.97 33.57
N PRO A 435 4.43 -5.37 32.37
CA PRO A 435 3.51 -4.27 32.01
C PRO A 435 2.05 -4.71 32.05
N PRO A 436 1.10 -3.78 32.22
CA PRO A 436 -0.33 -4.10 32.28
C PRO A 436 -0.88 -4.48 30.89
N LEU A 437 -1.99 -5.24 30.86
CA LEU A 437 -2.76 -5.44 29.65
C LEU A 437 -3.29 -4.09 29.15
N ASN A 438 -2.95 -3.72 27.94
CA ASN A 438 -3.42 -2.53 27.25
C ASN A 438 -4.18 -2.93 25.96
N ALA A 439 -4.95 -1.99 25.41
CA ALA A 439 -5.49 -2.15 24.06
C ALA A 439 -4.35 -2.04 23.03
N GLY A 440 -4.48 -2.79 21.94
CA GLY A 440 -3.51 -2.75 20.83
C GLY A 440 -3.19 -4.15 20.31
N ARG A 441 -2.24 -4.19 19.39
CA ARG A 441 -1.79 -5.42 18.74
C ARG A 441 -0.79 -6.15 19.62
N TYR A 442 -1.18 -7.32 20.12
CA TYR A 442 -0.27 -8.23 20.81
C TYR A 442 0.30 -9.25 19.84
N PHE A 443 1.62 -9.32 19.78
CA PHE A 443 2.30 -10.41 19.11
C PHE A 443 2.47 -11.60 20.06
N ILE A 444 2.15 -12.78 19.55
CA ILE A 444 2.29 -14.07 20.23
C ILE A 444 3.48 -14.77 19.59
N GLY A 445 4.56 -14.98 20.33
CA GLY A 445 5.72 -15.75 19.88
C GLY A 445 5.67 -17.15 20.49
N VAL A 446 5.60 -18.18 19.65
CA VAL A 446 5.78 -19.58 20.05
C VAL A 446 7.22 -19.96 19.72
N TYR A 447 8.03 -20.22 20.74
CA TYR A 447 9.41 -20.64 20.57
C TYR A 447 9.55 -22.14 20.78
N ASN A 448 10.25 -22.77 19.87
CA ASN A 448 10.59 -24.19 19.94
C ASN A 448 12.06 -24.36 20.36
N PRO A 449 12.36 -24.77 21.60
CA PRO A 449 13.74 -25.02 22.04
C PRO A 449 14.28 -26.37 21.56
N ASN A 450 13.48 -27.18 20.85
CA ASN A 450 13.86 -28.53 20.47
C ASN A 450 14.55 -28.56 19.10
N PRO A 451 15.41 -29.58 18.82
CA PRO A 451 16.14 -29.69 17.55
C PRO A 451 15.30 -30.23 16.39
N VAL A 452 14.01 -30.36 16.57
CA VAL A 452 13.04 -30.85 15.55
C VAL A 452 11.83 -29.93 15.50
N ALA A 453 11.15 -29.87 14.38
CA ALA A 453 9.89 -29.15 14.26
C ALA A 453 8.80 -29.77 15.14
N VAL A 454 7.94 -28.94 15.71
CA VAL A 454 6.85 -29.35 16.61
C VAL A 454 5.53 -28.77 16.13
N ASP A 455 4.54 -29.64 16.01
CA ASP A 455 3.17 -29.24 15.74
C ASP A 455 2.47 -28.86 17.05
N PHE A 456 1.59 -27.86 16.96
CA PHE A 456 0.82 -27.39 18.11
C PHE A 456 -0.51 -26.81 17.68
N ARG A 457 -1.40 -26.63 18.65
CA ARG A 457 -2.63 -25.89 18.49
C ARG A 457 -2.60 -24.64 19.37
N LEU A 458 -2.83 -23.48 18.74
CA LEU A 458 -2.93 -22.18 19.40
C LEU A 458 -4.40 -21.78 19.54
N THR A 459 -4.80 -21.41 20.75
CA THR A 459 -6.10 -20.79 21.03
C THR A 459 -5.90 -19.54 21.86
N PHE A 460 -6.85 -18.61 21.79
CA PHE A 460 -6.87 -17.47 22.68
C PHE A 460 -8.28 -17.15 23.17
N ASN A 461 -8.36 -16.43 24.28
CA ASN A 461 -9.60 -15.88 24.82
C ASN A 461 -9.36 -14.46 25.34
N ILE A 462 -10.26 -13.55 25.01
CA ILE A 462 -10.28 -12.19 25.55
C ILE A 462 -11.53 -12.05 26.42
N GLU A 463 -11.32 -11.97 27.73
CA GLU A 463 -12.39 -11.60 28.65
C GLU A 463 -12.60 -10.09 28.56
N ARG A 464 -13.83 -9.69 28.38
CA ARG A 464 -14.21 -8.28 28.27
C ARG A 464 -15.03 -7.87 29.49
N ASN A 465 -14.73 -6.70 30.03
CA ASN A 465 -15.61 -6.05 30.98
C ASN A 465 -16.77 -5.43 30.21
N LEU A 466 -17.72 -6.25 29.80
CA LEU A 466 -18.96 -5.76 29.22
C LEU A 466 -19.75 -5.00 30.29
N ILE A 467 -19.39 -3.76 30.53
CA ILE A 467 -20.37 -2.80 30.98
C ILE A 467 -21.18 -2.50 29.71
N ILE A 468 -22.23 -3.29 29.50
CA ILE A 468 -23.26 -2.95 28.52
C ILE A 468 -23.99 -1.74 29.12
N ASP A 469 -23.41 -0.59 28.97
CA ASP A 469 -24.14 0.64 29.11
C ASP A 469 -24.85 0.88 27.77
N SER A 470 -26.11 1.22 27.86
CA SER A 470 -26.94 1.54 26.70
C SER A 470 -26.22 2.53 25.78
N GLU A 471 -26.22 2.27 24.49
CA GLU A 471 -25.83 3.26 23.49
C GLU A 471 -26.52 4.58 23.83
N GLN A 472 -25.74 5.61 24.15
CA GLN A 472 -26.26 6.96 24.37
C GLN A 472 -25.97 7.79 23.13
N PRO A 473 -27.00 8.23 22.40
CA PRO A 473 -26.79 9.16 21.31
C PRO A 473 -26.50 10.57 21.86
N PHE A 474 -25.48 11.18 21.31
CA PHE A 474 -25.13 12.59 21.54
C PHE A 474 -25.34 13.33 20.22
N PHE A 475 -25.84 14.54 20.30
CA PHE A 475 -26.13 15.37 19.13
C PHE A 475 -25.37 16.68 19.22
N PRO A 476 -24.95 17.28 18.10
CA PRO A 476 -24.39 18.61 18.09
C PRO A 476 -25.46 19.64 18.46
N ASP A 477 -25.04 20.75 19.04
CA ASP A 477 -25.94 21.84 19.38
C ASP A 477 -26.51 22.55 18.16
N GLU A 478 -25.76 22.56 17.06
CA GLU A 478 -26.16 23.12 15.78
C GLU A 478 -26.33 22.04 14.74
N LEU A 479 -27.50 22.03 14.10
CA LEU A 479 -27.83 21.17 12.96
C LEU A 479 -27.84 22.03 11.68
N GLU A 480 -27.61 21.42 10.53
CA GLU A 480 -27.66 22.08 9.21
C GLU A 480 -26.57 23.16 9.01
N LEU A 481 -25.32 22.81 9.38
CA LEU A 481 -24.18 23.70 9.14
C LEU A 481 -23.86 23.75 7.64
N PRO A 482 -23.63 24.95 7.06
CA PRO A 482 -23.29 25.08 5.65
C PRO A 482 -21.86 24.58 5.41
N ILE A 483 -21.70 23.76 4.36
CA ILE A 483 -20.38 23.38 3.83
C ILE A 483 -20.11 24.32 2.64
N LEU A 484 -19.23 25.28 2.86
CA LEU A 484 -18.88 26.25 1.82
C LEU A 484 -17.71 25.74 0.99
N ASP A 485 -17.63 26.24 -0.24
CA ASP A 485 -16.54 25.92 -1.16
C ASP A 485 -15.19 26.37 -0.58
N PHE A 486 -14.18 25.49 -0.65
CA PHE A 486 -12.84 25.72 -0.07
C PHE A 486 -12.80 26.05 1.42
N ALA A 487 -13.78 25.59 2.17
CA ALA A 487 -13.89 25.88 3.60
C ALA A 487 -13.86 24.61 4.46
N GLN A 488 -13.51 24.79 5.72
CA GLN A 488 -13.68 23.79 6.76
C GLN A 488 -14.91 24.15 7.58
N THR A 489 -15.80 23.19 7.80
CA THR A 489 -16.92 23.31 8.71
C THR A 489 -16.71 22.32 9.86
N ASP A 490 -16.65 22.82 11.07
CA ASP A 490 -16.52 22.00 12.28
C ASP A 490 -17.89 21.90 12.96
N SER A 491 -18.24 20.70 13.42
CA SER A 491 -19.42 20.44 14.23
C SER A 491 -18.99 19.77 15.52
N ASP A 492 -19.25 20.41 16.63
CA ASP A 492 -18.85 19.93 17.95
C ASP A 492 -19.99 19.14 18.60
N ILE A 493 -19.65 17.96 19.13
CA ILE A 493 -20.56 17.17 19.95
C ILE A 493 -20.01 17.10 21.36
N PHE A 494 -20.72 17.71 22.29
CA PHE A 494 -20.35 17.68 23.70
C PHE A 494 -20.79 16.36 24.35
N VAL A 495 -19.83 15.57 24.82
CA VAL A 495 -20.08 14.32 25.54
C VAL A 495 -19.76 14.55 27.01
N ALA A 496 -20.79 14.74 27.83
CA ALA A 496 -20.68 14.97 29.29
C ALA A 496 -20.48 13.64 30.05
N ASP A 497 -19.60 12.76 29.55
CA ASP A 497 -19.31 11.47 30.15
C ASP A 497 -17.81 11.28 30.32
N SER A 498 -17.39 10.84 31.50
CA SER A 498 -15.97 10.61 31.81
C SER A 498 -15.53 9.15 31.61
N ARG A 499 -16.42 8.28 31.13
CA ARG A 499 -16.10 6.87 30.87
C ARG A 499 -15.20 6.73 29.65
N ARG A 500 -14.47 5.65 29.60
CA ARG A 500 -13.70 5.30 28.39
C ARG A 500 -14.65 4.87 27.28
N VAL A 501 -14.39 5.36 26.08
CA VAL A 501 -15.12 4.99 24.87
C VAL A 501 -14.64 3.61 24.43
N ALA A 502 -15.54 2.64 24.37
CA ALA A 502 -15.28 1.31 23.83
C ALA A 502 -15.55 1.27 22.32
N GLU A 503 -16.58 1.98 21.87
CA GLU A 503 -16.98 2.08 20.47
C GLU A 503 -17.64 3.44 20.25
N ALA A 504 -17.34 4.09 19.14
CA ALA A 504 -18.00 5.30 18.67
C ALA A 504 -18.58 5.05 17.28
N LYS A 505 -19.89 5.30 17.13
CA LYS A 505 -20.57 5.28 15.84
C LYS A 505 -20.98 6.69 15.50
N ILE A 506 -20.61 7.17 14.33
CA ILE A 506 -20.97 8.50 13.85
C ILE A 506 -22.00 8.35 12.74
N GLY A 507 -23.17 8.98 12.96
CA GLY A 507 -24.19 9.14 11.93
C GLY A 507 -24.06 10.53 11.32
N LEU A 508 -23.87 10.61 10.00
CA LEU A 508 -23.79 11.84 9.24
C LEU A 508 -24.89 11.88 8.18
N ARG A 509 -25.47 13.04 8.00
CA ARG A 509 -26.30 13.35 6.85
C ARG A 509 -25.75 14.59 6.18
N ILE A 510 -25.25 14.42 4.96
CA ILE A 510 -24.63 15.50 4.19
C ILE A 510 -25.42 15.63 2.89
N ASP A 511 -25.82 16.86 2.58
CA ASP A 511 -26.37 17.24 1.29
C ASP A 511 -25.33 18.12 0.57
N HIS A 512 -24.65 17.53 -0.42
CA HIS A 512 -23.60 18.18 -1.18
C HIS A 512 -23.61 17.70 -2.63
N PRO A 513 -23.45 18.59 -3.62
CA PRO A 513 -23.48 18.25 -5.04
C PRO A 513 -22.46 17.20 -5.46
N ARG A 514 -21.29 17.16 -4.80
CA ARG A 514 -20.19 16.22 -5.05
C ARG A 514 -19.57 15.75 -3.74
N LEU A 515 -19.99 14.57 -3.29
CA LEU A 515 -19.47 14.00 -2.03
C LEU A 515 -17.98 13.64 -2.11
N SER A 516 -17.45 13.35 -3.30
CA SER A 516 -16.03 13.07 -3.52
C SER A 516 -15.10 14.24 -3.19
N ASP A 517 -15.63 15.46 -3.19
CA ASP A 517 -14.84 16.66 -2.89
C ASP A 517 -14.70 16.92 -1.37
N LEU A 518 -15.34 16.07 -0.55
CA LEU A 518 -15.35 16.22 0.90
C LEU A 518 -14.35 15.27 1.57
N SER A 519 -13.57 15.81 2.48
CA SER A 519 -12.76 15.06 3.43
C SER A 519 -13.33 15.24 4.82
N MET A 520 -13.62 14.14 5.52
CA MET A 520 -14.23 14.16 6.85
C MET A 520 -13.27 13.60 7.90
N HIS A 521 -13.23 14.23 9.05
CA HIS A 521 -12.40 13.78 10.16
C HIS A 521 -13.19 13.81 11.46
N LEU A 522 -13.06 12.76 12.25
CA LEU A 522 -13.47 12.76 13.64
C LEU A 522 -12.25 13.07 14.51
N VAL A 523 -12.37 14.07 15.37
CA VAL A 523 -11.30 14.49 16.28
C VAL A 523 -11.74 14.27 17.72
N SER A 524 -10.99 13.50 18.49
CA SER A 524 -11.25 13.28 19.90
C SER A 524 -10.88 14.53 20.73
N PRO A 525 -11.38 14.67 21.99
CA PRO A 525 -10.98 15.75 22.88
C PRO A 525 -9.47 15.82 23.16
N GLN A 526 -8.76 14.72 22.97
CA GLN A 526 -7.30 14.63 23.13
C GLN A 526 -6.52 14.89 21.84
N GLY A 527 -7.23 15.26 20.76
CA GLY A 527 -6.62 15.56 19.47
C GLY A 527 -6.36 14.34 18.57
N THR A 528 -6.75 13.14 18.97
CA THR A 528 -6.67 11.96 18.09
C THR A 528 -7.63 12.15 16.93
N ARG A 529 -7.11 12.05 15.70
CA ARG A 529 -7.86 12.24 14.45
C ARG A 529 -8.02 10.91 13.72
N VAL A 530 -9.24 10.63 13.28
CA VAL A 530 -9.61 9.47 12.47
C VAL A 530 -10.31 9.98 11.20
N LEU A 531 -9.96 9.41 10.05
CA LEU A 531 -10.55 9.69 8.73
C LEU A 531 -11.83 8.88 8.57
#